data_255a35edf6cd28e0ba708dfb2f911fc4
#
_entry.id   255a35edf6cd28e0ba708dfb2f911fc4
#
_cell.length_a   1.000
_cell.length_b   1.000
_cell.length_c   1.000
_cell.angle_alpha   90.00
_cell.angle_beta   90.00
_cell.angle_gamma   90.00
#
_symmetry.space_group_name_H-M   'P 1'
#
loop_
_entity.id
_entity.type
_entity.pdbx_description
1 polymer ?
#
loop_
_entity_poly.entity_id
_entity_poly.type
_entity_poly.pdbx_seq_one_letter_code
_entity_poly.pdbx_strand_id
1 'polypeptide(L)'
;EYAGWSKTFASKVRMVLRRILTKAEKQELIKTNVAKDIVLPTVYENKHRPITDDERRMILETIPKHYAGTMVLTMLCCGLRPIEIRRMKWDWIDFENAILTVGKSKTEAGTGRKIPIPPVLLDALKEHKAKELNNEYVFVKYEKHTRMDDNAFYQSWKNFVKEMDLANGAHLYRNQVKNSIIAPDFEPYLLRHTFCTDCQAAGVPINVAKEWMGHSDISVTAKIYTHMVDEVFEQNRMRMAQYAVTKSQQVESPTATN
;
A
#
# COMPACT_ATOMS: atom_id res chain seq x y z
N GLU A 1 -30.25 17.98 5.26
CA GLU A 1 -29.59 17.01 6.15
C GLU A 1 -28.98 15.89 5.33
N TYR A 2 -27.67 15.74 5.40
CA TYR A 2 -26.96 14.62 4.76
C TYR A 2 -27.12 13.39 5.66
N ALA A 3 -28.23 12.67 5.51
CA ALA A 3 -28.55 11.49 6.31
C ALA A 3 -27.50 10.38 6.10
N GLY A 4 -26.41 10.39 6.86
CA GLY A 4 -25.46 9.27 7.00
C GLY A 4 -24.63 8.89 5.77
N TRP A 5 -24.61 9.69 4.68
CA TRP A 5 -23.84 9.36 3.49
C TRP A 5 -22.35 9.69 3.66
N SER A 6 -21.47 8.78 3.24
CA SER A 6 -20.05 9.10 3.17
C SER A 6 -19.79 10.18 2.10
N LYS A 7 -18.76 11.03 2.32
CA LYS A 7 -18.32 12.06 1.35
C LYS A 7 -18.07 11.45 -0.03
N THR A 8 -17.47 10.27 -0.08
CA THR A 8 -17.20 9.54 -1.32
C THR A 8 -18.49 9.18 -2.07
N PHE A 9 -19.52 8.73 -1.36
CA PHE A 9 -20.82 8.42 -1.97
C PHE A 9 -21.50 9.69 -2.47
N ALA A 10 -21.58 10.73 -1.63
CA ALA A 10 -22.14 12.02 -2.00
C ALA A 10 -21.42 12.64 -3.23
N SER A 11 -20.10 12.53 -3.30
CA SER A 11 -19.30 12.98 -4.44
C SER A 11 -19.64 12.21 -5.73
N LYS A 12 -19.82 10.89 -5.65
CA LYS A 12 -20.24 10.06 -6.79
C LYS A 12 -21.63 10.43 -7.27
N VAL A 13 -22.58 10.60 -6.35
CA VAL A 13 -23.94 11.04 -6.69
C VAL A 13 -23.92 12.40 -7.39
N ARG A 14 -23.19 13.38 -6.83
CA ARG A 14 -23.02 14.70 -7.46
C ARG A 14 -22.42 14.57 -8.86
N MET A 15 -21.41 13.74 -9.05
CA MET A 15 -20.78 13.54 -10.37
C MET A 15 -21.78 12.98 -11.40
N VAL A 16 -22.59 11.99 -11.01
CA VAL A 16 -23.61 11.40 -11.90
C VAL A 16 -24.67 12.43 -12.24
N LEU A 17 -25.20 13.16 -11.24
CA LEU A 17 -26.19 14.22 -11.47
C LEU A 17 -25.65 15.31 -12.39
N ARG A 18 -24.42 15.78 -12.17
CA ARG A 18 -23.77 16.77 -13.05
C ARG A 18 -23.70 16.28 -14.49
N ARG A 19 -23.33 15.02 -14.73
CA ARG A 19 -23.23 14.44 -16.07
C ARG A 19 -24.59 14.35 -16.76
N ILE A 20 -25.61 13.86 -16.05
CA ILE A 20 -26.98 13.76 -16.60
C ILE A 20 -27.53 15.14 -16.96
N LEU A 21 -27.45 16.10 -16.03
CA LEU A 21 -27.96 17.44 -16.24
C LEU A 21 -27.15 18.24 -17.29
N THR A 22 -25.83 17.99 -17.39
CA THR A 22 -25.03 18.58 -18.49
C THR A 22 -25.49 18.06 -19.86
N LYS A 23 -25.87 16.77 -19.95
CA LYS A 23 -26.41 16.22 -21.20
C LYS A 23 -27.78 16.84 -21.52
N ALA A 24 -28.66 17.00 -20.53
CA ALA A 24 -29.96 17.63 -20.69
C ALA A 24 -29.83 19.11 -21.09
N GLU A 25 -28.91 19.86 -20.50
CA GLU A 25 -28.59 21.26 -20.87
C GLU A 25 -28.10 21.36 -22.33
N LYS A 26 -27.19 20.44 -22.75
CA LYS A 26 -26.71 20.38 -24.14
C LYS A 26 -27.78 19.99 -25.17
N GLN A 27 -28.81 19.28 -24.73
CA GLN A 27 -29.97 18.89 -25.56
C GLN A 27 -31.12 19.90 -25.43
N GLU A 28 -30.89 21.05 -24.79
CA GLU A 28 -31.89 22.12 -24.59
C GLU A 28 -33.14 21.69 -23.81
N LEU A 29 -33.10 20.55 -23.14
CA LEU A 29 -34.19 20.05 -22.29
C LEU A 29 -34.33 20.85 -20.99
N ILE A 30 -33.23 21.46 -20.53
CA ILE A 30 -33.18 22.38 -19.38
C ILE A 30 -32.34 23.59 -19.73
N LYS A 31 -32.66 24.74 -19.14
CA LYS A 31 -31.91 25.98 -19.36
C LYS A 31 -30.54 26.02 -18.67
N THR A 32 -30.46 25.41 -17.52
CA THR A 32 -29.24 25.49 -16.67
C THR A 32 -29.06 24.19 -15.86
N ASN A 33 -27.86 23.75 -15.74
CA ASN A 33 -27.50 22.59 -14.89
C ASN A 33 -27.30 23.03 -13.43
N VAL A 34 -28.35 22.93 -12.63
CA VAL A 34 -28.36 23.28 -11.20
C VAL A 34 -27.41 22.42 -10.34
N ALA A 35 -26.95 21.26 -10.83
CA ALA A 35 -26.00 20.43 -10.11
C ALA A 35 -24.57 21.01 -10.14
N LYS A 36 -24.29 22.05 -10.94
CA LYS A 36 -23.02 22.77 -10.92
C LYS A 36 -22.79 23.48 -9.58
N ASP A 37 -23.85 23.94 -8.94
CA ASP A 37 -23.81 24.72 -7.69
C ASP A 37 -23.87 23.86 -6.43
N ILE A 38 -23.98 22.53 -6.56
CA ILE A 38 -23.96 21.64 -5.41
C ILE A 38 -22.58 21.66 -4.77
N VAL A 39 -22.50 22.22 -3.56
CA VAL A 39 -21.31 22.18 -2.70
C VAL A 39 -21.46 21.01 -1.73
N LEU A 40 -20.45 20.15 -1.68
CA LEU A 40 -20.39 19.07 -0.68
C LEU A 40 -19.78 19.63 0.60
N PRO A 41 -20.27 19.19 1.77
CA PRO A 41 -19.67 19.59 3.04
C PRO A 41 -18.22 19.14 3.11
N THR A 42 -17.38 19.97 3.74
CA THR A 42 -16.01 19.61 4.04
C THR A 42 -16.03 18.57 5.16
N VAL A 43 -15.81 17.32 4.81
CA VAL A 43 -15.61 16.25 5.80
C VAL A 43 -14.10 16.10 5.96
N TYR A 44 -13.63 16.10 7.19
CA TYR A 44 -12.25 15.74 7.49
C TYR A 44 -12.05 14.30 7.02
N GLU A 45 -11.24 14.11 5.99
CA GLU A 45 -10.85 12.76 5.58
C GLU A 45 -10.02 12.16 6.70
N ASN A 46 -10.35 10.95 7.15
CA ASN A 46 -9.45 10.18 7.98
C ASN A 46 -8.14 10.03 7.19
N LYS A 47 -7.10 10.72 7.64
CA LYS A 47 -5.79 10.59 7.05
C LYS A 47 -5.35 9.15 7.30
N HIS A 48 -5.06 8.40 6.25
CA HIS A 48 -4.40 7.11 6.42
C HIS A 48 -3.08 7.34 7.15
N ARG A 49 -2.91 6.71 8.28
CA ARG A 49 -1.67 6.72 9.06
C ARG A 49 -0.78 5.54 8.66
N PRO A 50 0.52 5.58 8.90
CA PRO A 50 1.32 4.37 8.93
C PRO A 50 0.91 3.49 10.12
N ILE A 51 1.29 2.21 10.11
CA ILE A 51 1.16 1.37 11.29
C ILE A 51 2.09 1.88 12.39
N THR A 52 1.69 1.67 13.65
CA THR A 52 2.53 1.96 14.82
C THR A 52 3.62 0.89 14.97
N ASP A 53 4.63 1.16 15.80
CA ASP A 53 5.68 0.19 16.10
C ASP A 53 5.13 -1.06 16.80
N ASP A 54 4.14 -0.90 17.67
CA ASP A 54 3.44 -2.03 18.30
C ASP A 54 2.67 -2.87 17.28
N GLU A 55 1.93 -2.23 16.38
CA GLU A 55 1.24 -2.92 15.28
C GLU A 55 2.23 -3.66 14.38
N ARG A 56 3.38 -3.03 14.08
CA ARG A 56 4.45 -3.66 13.29
C ARG A 56 5.02 -4.89 14.00
N ARG A 57 5.31 -4.79 15.28
CA ARG A 57 5.79 -5.91 16.10
C ARG A 57 4.78 -7.06 16.08
N MET A 58 3.51 -6.79 16.36
CA MET A 58 2.44 -7.80 16.36
C MET A 58 2.28 -8.47 14.99
N ILE A 59 2.36 -7.71 13.88
CA ILE A 59 2.36 -8.26 12.52
C ILE A 59 3.51 -9.23 12.32
N LEU A 60 4.74 -8.81 12.64
CA LEU A 60 5.94 -9.62 12.42
C LEU A 60 5.93 -10.91 13.26
N GLU A 61 5.40 -10.89 14.47
CA GLU A 61 5.21 -12.05 15.32
C GLU A 61 4.13 -13.02 14.83
N THR A 62 3.14 -12.51 14.09
CA THR A 62 2.01 -13.31 13.56
C THR A 62 2.33 -13.91 12.19
N ILE A 63 3.15 -13.25 11.36
CA ILE A 63 3.50 -13.70 10.00
C ILE A 63 3.91 -15.17 9.94
N PRO A 64 4.87 -15.69 10.74
CA PRO A 64 5.33 -17.08 10.62
C PRO A 64 4.29 -18.10 11.08
N LYS A 65 3.25 -17.69 11.80
CA LYS A 65 2.25 -18.56 12.44
C LYS A 65 0.95 -18.68 11.62
N HIS A 66 0.74 -17.81 10.63
CA HIS A 66 -0.53 -17.72 9.93
C HIS A 66 -0.38 -17.94 8.42
N TYR A 67 -1.31 -18.68 7.81
CA TYR A 67 -1.28 -19.01 6.37
C TYR A 67 -1.24 -17.78 5.45
N ALA A 68 -1.82 -16.64 5.87
CA ALA A 68 -1.77 -15.38 5.12
C ALA A 68 -0.52 -14.54 5.45
N GLY A 69 0.42 -15.04 6.25
CA GLY A 69 1.58 -14.27 6.71
C GLY A 69 2.44 -13.75 5.56
N THR A 70 2.79 -14.61 4.59
CA THR A 70 3.57 -14.21 3.41
C THR A 70 2.84 -13.14 2.58
N MET A 71 1.51 -13.22 2.50
CA MET A 71 0.69 -12.20 1.82
C MET A 71 0.81 -10.84 2.52
N VAL A 72 0.68 -10.82 3.84
CA VAL A 72 0.80 -9.61 4.67
C VAL A 72 2.21 -9.02 4.58
N LEU A 73 3.25 -9.88 4.66
CA LEU A 73 4.64 -9.47 4.50
C LEU A 73 4.89 -8.84 3.12
N THR A 74 4.33 -9.43 2.06
CA THR A 74 4.44 -8.90 0.70
C THR A 74 3.82 -7.51 0.58
N MET A 75 2.67 -7.29 1.21
CA MET A 75 2.02 -5.97 1.23
C MET A 75 2.87 -4.95 1.98
N LEU A 76 3.43 -5.33 3.11
CA LEU A 76 4.27 -4.46 3.94
C LEU A 76 5.59 -4.09 3.23
N CYS A 77 6.25 -5.07 2.60
CA CYS A 77 7.56 -4.88 1.98
C CYS A 77 7.53 -4.31 0.56
N CYS A 78 6.41 -4.44 -0.17
CA CYS A 78 6.31 -4.01 -1.57
C CYS A 78 5.21 -2.96 -1.82
N GLY A 79 4.43 -2.62 -0.82
CA GLY A 79 3.36 -1.62 -0.94
C GLY A 79 2.30 -1.94 -1.98
N LEU A 80 2.05 -3.22 -2.27
CA LEU A 80 1.09 -3.65 -3.29
C LEU A 80 -0.35 -3.30 -2.91
N ARG A 81 -1.16 -2.97 -3.92
CA ARG A 81 -2.61 -2.82 -3.73
C ARG A 81 -3.28 -4.19 -3.54
N PRO A 82 -4.39 -4.29 -2.80
CA PRO A 82 -5.14 -5.54 -2.64
C PRO A 82 -5.42 -6.27 -3.97
N ILE A 83 -5.76 -5.53 -5.02
CA ILE A 83 -6.01 -6.12 -6.35
C ILE A 83 -4.74 -6.68 -7.00
N GLU A 84 -3.57 -6.11 -6.73
CA GLU A 84 -2.28 -6.59 -7.25
C GLU A 84 -1.87 -7.88 -6.53
N ILE A 85 -2.04 -7.94 -5.21
CA ILE A 85 -1.84 -9.16 -4.41
C ILE A 85 -2.69 -10.32 -4.94
N ARG A 86 -3.98 -10.10 -5.18
CA ARG A 86 -4.90 -11.13 -5.68
C ARG A 86 -4.58 -11.63 -7.10
N ARG A 87 -3.82 -10.85 -7.86
CA ARG A 87 -3.42 -11.15 -9.24
C ARG A 87 -1.95 -11.53 -9.35
N MET A 88 -1.23 -11.52 -8.25
CA MET A 88 0.19 -11.80 -8.24
C MET A 88 0.46 -13.23 -8.72
N LYS A 89 1.33 -13.34 -9.70
CA LYS A 89 1.76 -14.61 -10.27
C LYS A 89 3.23 -14.85 -9.99
N TRP A 90 3.64 -16.10 -10.05
CA TRP A 90 5.03 -16.48 -9.84
C TRP A 90 5.97 -15.92 -10.91
N ASP A 91 5.49 -15.75 -12.13
CA ASP A 91 6.25 -15.14 -13.24
C ASP A 91 6.52 -13.63 -13.07
N TRP A 92 5.85 -12.98 -12.09
CA TRP A 92 6.17 -11.58 -11.72
C TRP A 92 7.41 -11.46 -10.85
N ILE A 93 7.91 -12.58 -10.29
CA ILE A 93 9.00 -12.62 -9.32
C ILE A 93 10.26 -13.13 -9.99
N ASP A 94 11.25 -12.27 -10.12
CA ASP A 94 12.61 -12.64 -10.43
C ASP A 94 13.36 -12.97 -9.13
N PHE A 95 13.47 -14.26 -8.84
CA PHE A 95 14.12 -14.75 -7.61
C PHE A 95 15.63 -14.58 -7.62
N GLU A 96 16.24 -14.49 -8.80
CA GLU A 96 17.68 -14.33 -8.96
C GLU A 96 18.10 -12.89 -8.67
N ASN A 97 17.39 -11.92 -9.25
CA ASN A 97 17.67 -10.51 -9.09
C ASN A 97 16.90 -9.86 -7.94
N ALA A 98 16.06 -10.63 -7.22
CA ALA A 98 15.18 -10.15 -6.14
C ALA A 98 14.30 -8.96 -6.57
N ILE A 99 13.63 -9.08 -7.71
CA ILE A 99 12.77 -8.05 -8.30
C ILE A 99 11.35 -8.57 -8.48
N LEU A 100 10.37 -7.79 -8.04
CA LEU A 100 8.96 -7.98 -8.35
C LEU A 100 8.55 -7.04 -9.49
N THR A 101 8.15 -7.60 -10.64
CA THR A 101 7.56 -6.83 -11.74
C THR A 101 6.04 -6.94 -11.67
N VAL A 102 5.36 -5.86 -11.28
CA VAL A 102 3.90 -5.88 -11.13
C VAL A 102 3.24 -5.97 -12.51
N GLY A 103 2.47 -7.03 -12.73
CA GLY A 103 1.72 -7.22 -13.98
C GLY A 103 0.60 -6.19 -14.13
N LYS A 104 -0.62 -6.62 -14.48
CA LYS A 104 -1.75 -5.69 -14.68
C LYS A 104 -2.23 -5.09 -13.35
N SER A 105 -2.03 -3.77 -13.19
CA SER A 105 -2.50 -2.98 -12.06
C SER A 105 -3.86 -2.28 -12.35
N LYS A 106 -4.37 -1.52 -11.36
CA LYS A 106 -5.55 -0.67 -11.51
C LYS A 106 -5.29 0.55 -12.42
N THR A 107 -4.06 1.02 -12.45
CA THR A 107 -3.61 2.20 -13.22
C THR A 107 -2.50 1.79 -14.18
N GLU A 108 -2.36 2.51 -15.28
CA GLU A 108 -1.28 2.31 -16.24
C GLU A 108 0.09 2.49 -15.58
N ALA A 109 0.27 3.56 -14.81
CA ALA A 109 1.50 3.82 -14.04
C ALA A 109 1.85 2.73 -13.02
N GLY A 110 0.90 1.89 -12.62
CA GLY A 110 1.13 0.75 -11.74
C GLY A 110 1.53 -0.53 -12.46
N THR A 111 1.30 -0.61 -13.77
CA THR A 111 1.57 -1.80 -14.58
C THR A 111 3.02 -1.83 -15.05
N GLY A 112 3.68 -2.98 -14.92
CA GLY A 112 5.08 -3.16 -15.35
C GLY A 112 6.13 -2.55 -14.40
N ARG A 113 5.73 -1.90 -13.31
CA ARG A 113 6.69 -1.31 -12.37
C ARG A 113 7.50 -2.39 -11.65
N LYS A 114 8.76 -2.10 -11.41
CA LYS A 114 9.70 -2.98 -10.72
C LYS A 114 9.89 -2.52 -9.27
N ILE A 115 9.81 -3.45 -8.34
CA ILE A 115 9.96 -3.21 -6.90
C ILE A 115 11.05 -4.17 -6.39
N PRO A 116 12.07 -3.70 -5.65
CA PRO A 116 13.04 -4.58 -5.03
C PRO A 116 12.39 -5.43 -3.93
N ILE A 117 12.76 -6.70 -3.87
CA ILE A 117 12.29 -7.63 -2.85
C ILE A 117 13.37 -7.72 -1.76
N PRO A 118 13.10 -7.33 -0.51
CA PRO A 118 14.06 -7.48 0.57
C PRO A 118 14.29 -8.97 0.90
N PRO A 119 15.48 -9.34 1.42
CA PRO A 119 15.84 -10.74 1.69
C PRO A 119 14.80 -11.51 2.51
N VAL A 120 14.27 -10.91 3.58
CA VAL A 120 13.26 -11.53 4.44
C VAL A 120 12.00 -11.93 3.68
N LEU A 121 11.55 -11.12 2.71
CA LEU A 121 10.41 -11.44 1.87
C LEU A 121 10.78 -12.47 0.80
N LEU A 122 11.98 -12.38 0.22
CA LEU A 122 12.46 -13.33 -0.78
C LEU A 122 12.48 -14.76 -0.23
N ASP A 123 12.97 -14.93 0.98
CA ASP A 123 13.02 -16.24 1.65
C ASP A 123 11.61 -16.75 1.98
N ALA A 124 10.73 -15.89 2.51
CA ALA A 124 9.34 -16.25 2.74
C ALA A 124 8.59 -16.64 1.46
N LEU A 125 8.87 -15.99 0.33
CA LEU A 125 8.28 -16.34 -0.98
C LEU A 125 8.83 -17.66 -1.51
N LYS A 126 10.11 -17.97 -1.32
CA LYS A 126 10.69 -19.28 -1.68
C LYS A 126 10.02 -20.42 -0.88
N GLU A 127 9.88 -20.25 0.43
CA GLU A 127 9.18 -21.22 1.29
C GLU A 127 7.71 -21.39 0.89
N HIS A 128 7.03 -20.28 0.58
CA HIS A 128 5.65 -20.29 0.14
C HIS A 128 5.51 -21.02 -1.20
N LYS A 129 6.41 -20.80 -2.15
CA LYS A 129 6.44 -21.49 -3.44
C LYS A 129 6.64 -22.98 -3.30
N ALA A 130 7.47 -23.43 -2.37
CA ALA A 130 7.70 -24.84 -2.11
C ALA A 130 6.44 -25.58 -1.60
N LYS A 131 5.50 -24.87 -0.97
CA LYS A 131 4.22 -25.41 -0.49
C LYS A 131 3.14 -25.42 -1.56
N GLU A 132 3.20 -24.51 -2.55
CA GLU A 132 2.17 -24.27 -3.59
C GLU A 132 2.66 -24.69 -4.99
N LEU A 133 3.19 -25.89 -5.13
CA LEU A 133 3.97 -26.36 -6.27
C LEU A 133 3.27 -26.31 -7.66
N ASN A 134 1.94 -26.22 -7.74
CA ASN A 134 1.20 -26.35 -9.01
C ASN A 134 0.25 -25.20 -9.28
N ASN A 135 0.48 -24.02 -8.73
CA ASN A 135 -0.39 -22.87 -8.91
C ASN A 135 0.31 -21.75 -9.68
N GLU A 136 -0.40 -21.14 -10.63
CA GLU A 136 0.07 -19.96 -11.37
C GLU A 136 0.15 -18.73 -10.47
N TYR A 137 -0.78 -18.60 -9.52
CA TYR A 137 -0.90 -17.47 -8.59
C TYR A 137 -0.11 -17.71 -7.33
N VAL A 138 0.52 -16.62 -6.81
CA VAL A 138 1.27 -16.67 -5.55
C VAL A 138 0.33 -16.85 -4.37
N PHE A 139 -0.78 -16.12 -4.35
CA PHE A 139 -1.77 -16.18 -3.28
C PHE A 139 -3.09 -16.73 -3.80
N VAL A 140 -3.56 -17.78 -3.15
CA VAL A 140 -4.74 -18.54 -3.55
C VAL A 140 -5.77 -18.63 -2.42
N LYS A 141 -6.97 -19.06 -2.72
CA LYS A 141 -7.98 -19.39 -1.70
C LYS A 141 -7.50 -20.57 -0.89
N TYR A 142 -7.49 -20.45 0.42
CA TYR A 142 -6.91 -21.41 1.36
C TYR A 142 -7.37 -22.84 1.15
N GLU A 143 -8.68 -23.09 0.99
CA GLU A 143 -9.21 -24.45 0.85
C GLU A 143 -9.27 -24.95 -0.60
N LYS A 144 -9.43 -24.05 -1.56
CA LYS A 144 -9.72 -24.39 -2.96
C LYS A 144 -8.51 -24.30 -3.88
N HIS A 145 -7.41 -23.72 -3.41
CA HIS A 145 -6.18 -23.47 -4.18
C HIS A 145 -6.43 -22.81 -5.55
N THR A 146 -7.53 -22.03 -5.66
CA THR A 146 -7.88 -21.25 -6.84
C THR A 146 -7.53 -19.80 -6.63
N ARG A 147 -7.49 -19.03 -7.72
CA ARG A 147 -7.23 -17.60 -7.68
C ARG A 147 -8.07 -16.89 -6.60
N MET A 148 -7.43 -16.04 -5.81
CA MET A 148 -8.06 -15.27 -4.75
C MET A 148 -8.98 -14.16 -5.34
N ASP A 149 -10.22 -14.09 -4.88
CA ASP A 149 -11.15 -12.99 -5.16
C ASP A 149 -11.15 -11.96 -4.01
N ASP A 150 -11.98 -10.90 -4.11
CA ASP A 150 -12.08 -9.87 -3.08
C ASP A 150 -12.48 -10.45 -1.73
N ASN A 151 -13.50 -11.31 -1.70
CA ASN A 151 -14.01 -11.88 -0.46
C ASN A 151 -12.95 -12.75 0.23
N ALA A 152 -12.25 -13.60 -0.51
CA ALA A 152 -11.20 -14.45 0.01
C ALA A 152 -10.02 -13.63 0.56
N PHE A 153 -9.64 -12.55 -0.13
CA PHE A 153 -8.59 -11.65 0.33
C PHE A 153 -8.95 -11.00 1.67
N TYR A 154 -10.13 -10.37 1.74
CA TYR A 154 -10.56 -9.71 2.99
C TYR A 154 -10.85 -10.71 4.11
N GLN A 155 -11.27 -11.93 3.79
CA GLN A 155 -11.42 -12.98 4.79
C GLN A 155 -10.05 -13.43 5.34
N SER A 156 -9.06 -13.62 4.48
CA SER A 156 -7.68 -13.95 4.90
C SER A 156 -7.07 -12.81 5.75
N TRP A 157 -7.30 -11.56 5.36
CA TRP A 157 -6.91 -10.41 6.17
C TRP A 157 -7.57 -10.40 7.56
N LYS A 158 -8.89 -10.58 7.61
CA LYS A 158 -9.64 -10.62 8.88
C LYS A 158 -9.17 -11.76 9.78
N ASN A 159 -8.88 -12.93 9.20
CA ASN A 159 -8.37 -14.06 9.97
C ASN A 159 -6.97 -13.76 10.52
N PHE A 160 -6.11 -13.13 9.74
CA PHE A 160 -4.79 -12.70 10.19
C PHE A 160 -4.88 -11.69 11.33
N VAL A 161 -5.70 -10.64 11.21
CA VAL A 161 -5.92 -9.64 12.25
C VAL A 161 -6.53 -10.26 13.51
N LYS A 162 -7.47 -11.18 13.36
CA LYS A 162 -8.05 -11.92 14.48
C LYS A 162 -6.99 -12.73 15.24
N GLU A 163 -6.12 -13.45 14.54
CA GLU A 163 -5.03 -14.22 15.16
C GLU A 163 -4.06 -13.29 15.90
N MET A 164 -3.67 -12.19 15.25
CA MET A 164 -2.82 -11.16 15.84
C MET A 164 -3.43 -10.57 17.12
N ASP A 165 -4.72 -10.28 17.10
CA ASP A 165 -5.45 -9.70 18.24
C ASP A 165 -5.53 -10.70 19.41
N LEU A 166 -5.88 -11.97 19.13
CA LEU A 166 -5.93 -13.03 20.13
C LEU A 166 -4.57 -13.32 20.76
N ALA A 167 -3.48 -13.29 19.97
CA ALA A 167 -2.13 -13.48 20.47
C ALA A 167 -1.67 -12.34 21.41
N ASN A 168 -2.35 -11.19 21.39
CA ASN A 168 -1.99 -10.00 22.15
C ASN A 168 -3.03 -9.63 23.23
N GLY A 169 -3.90 -10.55 23.66
CA GLY A 169 -4.74 -10.38 24.83
C GLY A 169 -6.24 -10.24 24.59
N ALA A 170 -6.69 -10.14 23.33
CA ALA A 170 -8.11 -10.26 23.02
C ALA A 170 -8.59 -11.71 23.27
N HIS A 171 -9.89 -11.89 23.44
CA HIS A 171 -10.49 -13.21 23.61
C HIS A 171 -11.74 -13.40 22.77
N LEU A 172 -12.13 -14.65 22.55
CA LEU A 172 -13.34 -14.98 21.81
C LEU A 172 -14.53 -15.16 22.75
N TYR A 173 -15.62 -14.49 22.43
CA TYR A 173 -16.91 -14.76 23.02
C TYR A 173 -17.97 -14.91 21.91
N ARG A 174 -18.64 -16.04 21.84
CA ARG A 174 -19.61 -16.38 20.77
C ARG A 174 -19.07 -16.09 19.38
N ASN A 175 -17.86 -16.54 19.09
CA ASN A 175 -17.15 -16.33 17.82
C ASN A 175 -16.81 -14.86 17.47
N GLN A 176 -17.01 -13.92 18.38
CA GLN A 176 -16.64 -12.52 18.22
C GLN A 176 -15.41 -12.20 19.06
N VAL A 177 -14.48 -11.44 18.49
CA VAL A 177 -13.35 -10.91 19.25
C VAL A 177 -13.88 -9.86 20.24
N LYS A 178 -13.46 -9.97 21.49
CA LYS A 178 -13.75 -9.02 22.56
C LYS A 178 -12.45 -8.46 23.12
N ASN A 179 -12.53 -7.23 23.61
CA ASN A 179 -11.37 -6.47 24.10
C ASN A 179 -10.25 -6.39 23.04
N SER A 180 -10.64 -6.14 21.77
CA SER A 180 -9.69 -5.92 20.71
C SER A 180 -8.75 -4.76 21.06
N ILE A 181 -7.45 -4.96 20.87
CA ILE A 181 -6.43 -3.93 21.01
C ILE A 181 -6.06 -3.33 19.64
N ILE A 182 -6.55 -3.96 18.57
CA ILE A 182 -6.29 -3.50 17.20
C ILE A 182 -7.21 -2.31 16.90
N ALA A 183 -6.61 -1.24 16.38
CA ALA A 183 -7.36 -0.04 16.02
C ALA A 183 -8.42 -0.32 14.94
N PRO A 184 -9.62 0.28 15.04
CA PRO A 184 -10.71 0.03 14.08
C PRO A 184 -10.37 0.42 12.63
N ASP A 185 -9.39 1.30 12.43
CA ASP A 185 -8.89 1.74 11.13
C ASP A 185 -7.80 0.83 10.55
N PHE A 186 -7.49 -0.29 11.22
CA PHE A 186 -6.44 -1.21 10.80
C PHE A 186 -6.87 -2.02 9.56
N GLU A 187 -6.60 -1.47 8.38
CA GLU A 187 -6.99 -2.00 7.07
C GLU A 187 -5.77 -2.33 6.20
N PRO A 188 -5.91 -3.19 5.17
CA PRO A 188 -4.80 -3.57 4.28
C PRO A 188 -4.07 -2.38 3.65
N TYR A 189 -4.76 -1.28 3.40
CA TYR A 189 -4.16 -0.07 2.84
C TYR A 189 -3.16 0.63 3.76
N LEU A 190 -3.23 0.41 5.09
CA LEU A 190 -2.25 0.93 6.02
C LEU A 190 -0.86 0.36 5.74
N LEU A 191 -0.75 -0.93 5.36
CA LEU A 191 0.54 -1.54 5.01
C LEU A 191 1.18 -0.86 3.80
N ARG A 192 0.36 -0.51 2.80
CA ARG A 192 0.84 0.24 1.65
C ARG A 192 1.25 1.67 2.00
N HIS A 193 0.50 2.32 2.89
CA HIS A 193 0.86 3.65 3.40
C HIS A 193 2.19 3.57 4.17
N THR A 194 2.32 2.56 5.03
CA THR A 194 3.54 2.28 5.79
C THR A 194 4.74 2.05 4.88
N PHE A 195 4.62 1.26 3.82
CA PHE A 195 5.70 1.08 2.85
C PHE A 195 6.18 2.42 2.27
N CYS A 196 5.26 3.34 1.96
CA CYS A 196 5.63 4.67 1.47
C CYS A 196 6.38 5.48 2.54
N THR A 197 5.96 5.41 3.80
CA THR A 197 6.63 6.05 4.94
C THR A 197 8.00 5.42 5.20
N ASP A 198 8.11 4.09 5.10
CA ASP A 198 9.37 3.36 5.24
C ASP A 198 10.36 3.74 4.11
N CYS A 199 9.89 3.92 2.88
CA CYS A 199 10.73 4.45 1.79
C CYS A 199 11.31 5.83 2.15
N GLN A 200 10.50 6.71 2.75
CA GLN A 200 10.96 8.01 3.20
C GLN A 200 12.02 7.87 4.31
N ALA A 201 11.73 7.09 5.35
CA ALA A 201 12.66 6.85 6.45
C ALA A 201 13.98 6.23 5.98
N ALA A 202 13.92 5.34 4.99
CA ALA A 202 15.09 4.76 4.33
C ALA A 202 15.84 5.73 3.39
N GLY A 203 15.33 6.95 3.19
CA GLY A 203 15.92 7.96 2.31
C GLY A 203 15.79 7.65 0.82
N VAL A 204 14.81 6.86 0.43
CA VAL A 204 14.49 6.62 -0.98
C VAL A 204 13.98 7.92 -1.61
N PRO A 205 14.51 8.35 -2.75
CA PRO A 205 14.02 9.55 -3.42
C PRO A 205 12.53 9.46 -3.75
N ILE A 206 11.79 10.55 -3.58
CA ILE A 206 10.33 10.59 -3.74
C ILE A 206 9.85 10.12 -5.14
N ASN A 207 10.62 10.42 -6.18
CA ASN A 207 10.34 9.97 -7.55
C ASN A 207 10.44 8.43 -7.67
N VAL A 208 11.42 7.81 -7.01
CA VAL A 208 11.60 6.36 -6.97
C VAL A 208 10.48 5.71 -6.15
N ALA A 209 10.17 6.25 -4.98
CA ALA A 209 9.05 5.76 -4.16
C ALA A 209 7.71 5.89 -4.90
N LYS A 210 7.47 7.00 -5.61
CA LYS A 210 6.30 7.17 -6.50
C LYS A 210 6.21 6.05 -7.53
N GLU A 211 7.31 5.70 -8.17
CA GLU A 211 7.38 4.63 -9.17
C GLU A 211 7.05 3.28 -8.53
N TRP A 212 7.73 2.91 -7.43
CA TRP A 212 7.45 1.67 -6.71
C TRP A 212 6.00 1.56 -6.22
N MET A 213 5.41 2.68 -5.80
CA MET A 213 4.00 2.76 -5.42
C MET A 213 3.06 2.69 -6.64
N GLY A 214 3.51 3.02 -7.85
CA GLY A 214 2.66 3.13 -9.04
C GLY A 214 1.60 4.25 -8.88
N HIS A 215 2.03 5.41 -8.37
CA HIS A 215 1.21 6.60 -8.33
C HIS A 215 1.38 7.39 -9.64
N SER A 216 0.27 7.70 -10.30
CA SER A 216 0.29 8.56 -11.51
C SER A 216 0.71 9.99 -11.18
N ASP A 217 0.31 10.49 -10.00
CA ASP A 217 0.59 11.84 -9.52
C ASP A 217 1.54 11.79 -8.30
N ILE A 218 2.63 12.56 -8.37
CA ILE A 218 3.63 12.68 -7.31
C ILE A 218 3.03 13.31 -6.04
N SER A 219 1.99 14.14 -6.17
CA SER A 219 1.33 14.78 -5.04
C SER A 219 0.77 13.78 -4.02
N VAL A 220 0.39 12.58 -4.49
CA VAL A 220 -0.08 11.48 -3.62
C VAL A 220 1.04 10.98 -2.72
N THR A 221 2.24 10.82 -3.27
CA THR A 221 3.43 10.40 -2.51
C THR A 221 3.93 11.55 -1.62
N ALA A 222 3.94 12.78 -2.15
CA ALA A 222 4.40 13.96 -1.42
C ALA A 222 3.60 14.23 -0.14
N LYS A 223 2.29 14.00 -0.16
CA LYS A 223 1.44 14.13 1.05
C LYS A 223 1.87 13.21 2.20
N ILE A 224 2.44 12.07 1.89
CA ILE A 224 2.98 11.13 2.89
C ILE A 224 4.35 11.59 3.36
N TYR A 225 5.19 12.05 2.43
CA TYR A 225 6.56 12.49 2.68
C TYR A 225 6.66 13.80 3.48
N THR A 226 5.61 14.61 3.57
CA THR A 226 5.64 15.90 4.28
C THR A 226 5.44 15.80 5.80
N HIS A 227 5.13 14.63 6.35
CA HIS A 227 4.80 14.47 7.76
C HIS A 227 5.96 14.08 8.69
N MET A 228 7.19 13.91 8.17
CA MET A 228 8.36 13.47 8.96
C MET A 228 9.56 14.44 8.80
N VAL A 229 9.36 15.73 9.04
CA VAL A 229 10.35 16.75 8.66
C VAL A 229 11.60 16.74 9.56
N ASP A 230 11.47 16.51 10.86
CA ASP A 230 12.59 16.77 11.80
C ASP A 230 13.64 15.64 11.87
N GLU A 231 13.22 14.37 12.00
CA GLU A 231 14.17 13.23 12.01
C GLU A 231 14.87 13.04 10.65
N VAL A 232 14.12 13.20 9.56
CA VAL A 232 14.65 13.08 8.19
C VAL A 232 15.60 14.22 7.86
N PHE A 233 15.39 15.41 8.42
CA PHE A 233 16.28 16.56 8.21
C PHE A 233 17.70 16.27 8.72
N GLU A 234 17.87 15.79 9.96
CA GLU A 234 19.17 15.47 10.53
C GLU A 234 19.89 14.35 9.77
N GLN A 235 19.17 13.30 9.39
CA GLN A 235 19.74 12.22 8.58
C GLN A 235 20.23 12.71 7.21
N ASN A 236 19.45 13.54 6.54
CA ASN A 236 19.85 14.12 5.25
C ASN A 236 20.98 15.14 5.40
N ARG A 237 21.04 15.90 6.48
CA ARG A 237 22.18 16.77 6.79
C ARG A 237 23.48 15.96 6.90
N MET A 238 23.46 14.84 7.60
CA MET A 238 24.63 13.93 7.72
C MET A 238 25.02 13.34 6.36
N ARG A 239 24.05 12.87 5.55
CA ARG A 239 24.30 12.35 4.21
C ARG A 239 24.92 13.38 3.28
N MET A 240 24.44 14.63 3.31
CA MET A 240 25.00 15.73 2.51
C MET A 240 26.44 16.06 2.94
N ALA A 241 26.72 16.07 4.24
CA ALA A 241 28.07 16.27 4.76
C ALA A 241 29.03 15.16 4.29
N GLN A 242 28.60 13.91 4.38
CA GLN A 242 29.37 12.75 3.91
C GLN A 242 29.61 12.78 2.39
N TYR A 243 28.56 13.10 1.61
CA TYR A 243 28.68 13.24 0.15
C TYR A 243 29.66 14.36 -0.24
N ALA A 244 29.63 15.52 0.43
CA ALA A 244 30.54 16.62 0.17
C ALA A 244 32.00 16.22 0.43
N VAL A 245 32.27 15.51 1.54
CA VAL A 245 33.62 14.99 1.85
C VAL A 245 34.12 14.00 0.79
N THR A 246 33.27 13.05 0.41
CA THR A 246 33.61 12.03 -0.61
C THR A 246 33.90 12.66 -1.97
N LYS A 247 33.11 13.66 -2.36
CA LYS A 247 33.32 14.40 -3.63
C LYS A 247 34.58 15.21 -3.62
N SER A 248 34.92 15.87 -2.51
CA SER A 248 36.18 16.63 -2.38
C SER A 248 37.39 15.73 -2.56
N GLN A 249 37.38 14.52 -1.94
CA GLN A 249 38.46 13.54 -2.07
C GLN A 249 38.62 13.00 -3.48
N GLN A 250 37.53 12.84 -4.25
CA GLN A 250 37.56 12.40 -5.67
C GLN A 250 38.15 13.46 -6.62
N VAL A 251 38.00 14.73 -6.29
CA VAL A 251 38.52 15.84 -7.07
C VAL A 251 40.04 16.05 -6.83
N GLU A 252 40.52 15.71 -5.63
CA GLU A 252 41.93 15.84 -5.22
C GLU A 252 42.81 14.68 -5.69
N SER A 253 42.25 13.60 -6.29
CA SER A 253 43.00 12.50 -6.89
C SER A 253 43.08 12.71 -8.39
N PRO A 254 44.09 13.44 -8.94
CA PRO A 254 44.27 13.50 -10.39
C PRO A 254 44.69 12.12 -10.85
N THR A 255 43.96 11.57 -11.82
CA THR A 255 44.37 10.40 -12.59
C THR A 255 45.80 10.60 -13.07
N ALA A 256 46.73 9.87 -12.47
CA ALA A 256 48.05 9.68 -13.05
C ALA A 256 47.87 8.94 -14.39
N THR A 257 47.83 9.71 -15.45
CA THR A 257 47.93 9.19 -16.80
C THR A 257 49.40 8.89 -17.06
N ASN A 258 49.73 7.63 -17.15
CA ASN A 258 50.90 7.13 -17.87
C ASN A 258 50.46 6.56 -19.20
#